data_c8c2fbcdb5bcee89ff98bc354ad4aa05
#
_entry.id   c8c2fbcdb5bcee89ff98bc354ad4aa05
#
_cell.length_a   1.000
_cell.length_b   1.000
_cell.length_c   1.000
_cell.angle_alpha   90.00
_cell.angle_beta   90.00
_cell.angle_gamma   90.00
#
_symmetry.space_group_name_H-M   'P 1'
#
loop_
_entity.id
_entity.type
_entity.pdbx_description
1 polymer ?
#
loop_
_entity_poly.entity_id
_entity_poly.type
_entity_poly.pdbx_seq_one_letter_code
_entity_poly.pdbx_strand_id
1 'polypeptide(L)'
;MPEKAFSICIKVSVFIDPAMGSAGFLMESAKYIAENQKGELNNKESRYAFNNEMFYGNETDPDMLRIGTMNMTLHDVSNPQIYYKNSLTDDNKDEFKYDLILANPPFSGSLDANDLAKSLKDICPSKSTELLFIALFLRSLKIGGRCASIVPVGVVNNTNEKAYTIIRKELVENQRLRAIIYMPSGVFKPYSGVQTAIIIFDKTENGGTDKVWLYNMEADGFSLDDKRNEVKSNDIPDIIERFQNLDKEESRTPYEKSFFITKQDIVDNNYVLSLNKYQKKEIVKKEYRPTAEILKSINDLEIQFNELMGEISKGTK
;
A
#
# COMPACT_ATOMS: atom_id res chain seq x y z
N MET A 1 17.76 -1.55 21.86
CA MET A 1 18.29 -2.47 20.81
C MET A 1 17.43 -2.22 19.60
N PRO A 2 17.97 -1.96 18.42
CA PRO A 2 17.13 -1.82 17.23
C PRO A 2 16.36 -3.13 17.05
N GLU A 3 15.02 -3.04 16.97
CA GLU A 3 14.20 -4.18 16.58
C GLU A 3 14.76 -4.69 15.26
N LYS A 4 15.33 -5.88 15.28
CA LYS A 4 15.87 -6.51 14.07
C LYS A 4 14.74 -6.55 13.06
N ALA A 5 14.89 -5.79 11.99
CA ALA A 5 14.02 -5.85 10.85
C ALA A 5 13.78 -7.33 10.51
N PHE A 6 12.50 -7.75 10.57
CA PHE A 6 11.97 -9.03 10.13
C PHE A 6 12.97 -10.21 10.21
N SER A 7 13.17 -10.79 11.40
CA SER A 7 13.80 -12.10 11.46
C SER A 7 12.79 -13.14 10.95
N ILE A 8 12.94 -13.51 9.69
CA ILE A 8 12.19 -14.61 9.07
C ILE A 8 12.88 -15.90 9.49
N CYS A 9 12.18 -16.77 10.21
CA CYS A 9 12.65 -18.11 10.47
C CYS A 9 12.15 -19.04 9.36
N ILE A 10 13.01 -19.45 8.44
CA ILE A 10 12.63 -20.26 7.26
C ILE A 10 11.90 -21.55 7.65
N LYS A 11 12.24 -22.16 8.78
CA LYS A 11 11.66 -23.45 9.20
C LYS A 11 10.19 -23.39 9.59
N VAL A 12 9.66 -22.20 9.93
CA VAL A 12 8.32 -22.07 10.52
C VAL A 12 7.48 -20.93 9.93
N SER A 13 8.06 -20.05 9.13
CA SER A 13 7.32 -18.93 8.56
C SER A 13 6.55 -19.33 7.31
N VAL A 14 5.26 -19.04 7.29
CA VAL A 14 4.35 -19.35 6.19
C VAL A 14 3.78 -18.05 5.62
N PHE A 15 3.98 -17.84 4.33
CA PHE A 15 3.59 -16.64 3.60
C PHE A 15 2.41 -16.92 2.69
N ILE A 16 1.52 -15.95 2.54
CA ILE A 16 0.44 -16.03 1.56
C ILE A 16 0.24 -14.70 0.83
N ASP A 17 -0.05 -14.83 -0.46
CA ASP A 17 -0.76 -13.83 -1.24
C ASP A 17 -2.13 -14.40 -1.63
N PRO A 18 -3.23 -13.96 -1.01
CA PRO A 18 -4.56 -14.52 -1.26
C PRO A 18 -5.22 -13.98 -2.54
N ALA A 19 -4.52 -13.13 -3.32
CA ALA A 19 -4.91 -12.63 -4.63
C ALA A 19 -3.66 -12.49 -5.50
N MET A 20 -2.94 -13.60 -5.68
CA MET A 20 -1.53 -13.60 -6.06
C MET A 20 -1.26 -13.14 -7.50
N GLY A 21 -2.23 -13.20 -8.41
CA GLY A 21 -2.00 -12.91 -9.82
C GLY A 21 -0.83 -13.71 -10.37
N SER A 22 0.19 -13.02 -10.87
CA SER A 22 1.44 -13.62 -11.35
C SER A 22 2.42 -14.05 -10.26
N ALA A 23 2.02 -14.05 -8.98
CA ALA A 23 2.84 -14.36 -7.80
C ALA A 23 4.03 -13.41 -7.55
N GLY A 24 3.93 -12.15 -7.99
CA GLY A 24 5.04 -11.20 -7.87
C GLY A 24 5.54 -11.00 -6.44
N PHE A 25 4.66 -10.85 -5.46
CA PHE A 25 5.05 -10.71 -4.05
C PHE A 25 5.70 -11.96 -3.48
N LEU A 26 5.18 -13.15 -3.83
CA LEU A 26 5.76 -14.42 -3.37
C LEU A 26 7.15 -14.64 -3.99
N MET A 27 7.30 -14.34 -5.27
CA MET A 27 8.57 -14.42 -5.99
C MET A 27 9.63 -13.49 -5.39
N GLU A 28 9.31 -12.21 -5.18
CA GLU A 28 10.25 -11.26 -4.58
C GLU A 28 10.57 -11.61 -3.12
N SER A 29 9.63 -12.20 -2.38
CA SER A 29 9.87 -12.71 -1.03
C SER A 29 10.85 -13.88 -1.05
N ALA A 30 10.69 -14.82 -1.99
CA ALA A 30 11.59 -15.96 -2.16
C ALA A 30 13.01 -15.49 -2.50
N LYS A 31 13.13 -14.55 -3.45
CA LYS A 31 14.40 -13.95 -3.82
C LYS A 31 15.08 -13.24 -2.64
N TYR A 32 14.32 -12.42 -1.90
CA TYR A 32 14.84 -11.75 -0.70
C TYR A 32 15.40 -12.73 0.33
N ILE A 33 14.68 -13.82 0.60
CA ILE A 33 15.14 -14.88 1.53
C ILE A 33 16.39 -15.57 0.98
N ALA A 34 16.39 -15.94 -0.30
CA ALA A 34 17.53 -16.58 -0.95
C ALA A 34 18.80 -15.71 -0.92
N GLU A 35 18.67 -14.40 -1.04
CA GLU A 35 19.79 -13.46 -0.99
C GLU A 35 20.29 -13.20 0.43
N ASN A 36 19.38 -13.06 1.40
CA ASN A 36 19.72 -12.59 2.75
C ASN A 36 19.90 -13.72 3.79
N GLN A 37 19.41 -14.94 3.48
CA GLN A 37 19.46 -16.09 4.41
C GLN A 37 20.13 -17.33 3.79
N LYS A 38 21.10 -17.14 2.92
CA LYS A 38 21.85 -18.22 2.23
C LYS A 38 22.38 -19.28 3.20
N GLY A 39 22.85 -18.87 4.37
CA GLY A 39 23.38 -19.78 5.38
C GLY A 39 22.35 -20.78 5.91
N GLU A 40 21.11 -20.32 6.12
CA GLU A 40 20.00 -21.16 6.58
C GLU A 40 19.53 -22.12 5.48
N LEU A 41 19.52 -21.70 4.22
CA LEU A 41 19.14 -22.53 3.07
C LEU A 41 20.13 -23.66 2.77
N ASN A 42 21.33 -23.67 3.36
CA ASN A 42 22.24 -24.80 3.30
C ASN A 42 21.76 -26.00 4.14
N ASN A 43 20.89 -25.78 5.12
CA ASN A 43 20.26 -26.84 5.88
C ASN A 43 19.15 -27.52 5.06
N LYS A 44 19.13 -28.87 5.09
CA LYS A 44 18.15 -29.66 4.31
C LYS A 44 16.70 -29.38 4.70
N GLU A 45 16.42 -29.21 6.01
CA GLU A 45 15.05 -28.94 6.51
C GLU A 45 14.59 -27.54 6.08
N SER A 46 15.45 -26.53 6.22
CA SER A 46 15.13 -25.17 5.79
C SER A 46 14.90 -25.09 4.28
N ARG A 47 15.71 -25.81 3.50
CA ARG A 47 15.53 -25.90 2.05
C ARG A 47 14.24 -26.62 1.66
N TYR A 48 13.88 -27.68 2.39
CA TYR A 48 12.62 -28.36 2.18
C TYR A 48 11.42 -27.45 2.49
N ALA A 49 11.44 -26.78 3.65
CA ALA A 49 10.40 -25.83 4.03
C ALA A 49 10.25 -24.68 3.02
N PHE A 50 11.35 -24.08 2.60
CA PHE A 50 11.39 -23.03 1.57
C PHE A 50 10.73 -23.50 0.27
N ASN A 51 11.02 -24.72 -0.19
CA ASN A 51 10.53 -25.23 -1.46
C ASN A 51 9.10 -25.77 -1.41
N ASN A 52 8.59 -26.18 -0.23
CA ASN A 52 7.36 -26.98 -0.17
C ASN A 52 6.30 -26.43 0.80
N GLU A 53 6.68 -25.60 1.78
CA GLU A 53 5.79 -25.29 2.89
C GLU A 53 5.64 -23.77 3.15
N MET A 54 6.51 -22.95 2.58
CA MET A 54 6.61 -21.54 2.93
C MET A 54 5.65 -20.65 2.13
N PHE A 55 5.49 -20.87 0.82
CA PHE A 55 4.82 -19.95 -0.08
C PHE A 55 3.46 -20.46 -0.51
N TYR A 56 2.42 -19.73 -0.13
CA TYR A 56 1.02 -20.00 -0.47
C TYR A 56 0.46 -18.91 -1.36
N GLY A 57 -0.37 -19.30 -2.33
CA GLY A 57 -1.06 -18.35 -3.20
C GLY A 57 -2.44 -18.85 -3.58
N ASN A 58 -3.43 -17.96 -3.62
CA ASN A 58 -4.74 -18.25 -4.17
C ASN A 58 -4.98 -17.37 -5.40
N GLU A 59 -5.55 -17.96 -6.44
CA GLU A 59 -5.92 -17.27 -7.67
C GLU A 59 -7.18 -17.88 -8.28
N THR A 60 -8.02 -17.04 -8.88
CA THR A 60 -9.27 -17.45 -9.53
C THR A 60 -9.19 -17.44 -11.05
N ASP A 61 -8.16 -16.83 -11.62
CA ASP A 61 -7.87 -16.86 -13.05
C ASP A 61 -6.93 -18.04 -13.35
N PRO A 62 -7.34 -19.01 -14.18
CA PRO A 62 -6.53 -20.19 -14.51
C PRO A 62 -5.21 -19.85 -15.22
N ASP A 63 -5.19 -18.79 -16.01
CA ASP A 63 -3.98 -18.37 -16.75
C ASP A 63 -3.00 -17.69 -15.80
N MET A 64 -3.48 -16.81 -14.92
CA MET A 64 -2.66 -16.21 -13.87
C MET A 64 -2.13 -17.27 -12.90
N LEU A 65 -2.94 -18.27 -12.54
CA LEU A 65 -2.50 -19.41 -11.73
C LEU A 65 -1.29 -20.13 -12.35
N ARG A 66 -1.36 -20.42 -13.66
CA ARG A 66 -0.24 -21.05 -14.40
C ARG A 66 0.99 -20.16 -14.43
N ILE A 67 0.81 -18.88 -14.77
CA ILE A 67 1.90 -17.89 -14.81
C ILE A 67 2.56 -17.78 -13.43
N GLY A 68 1.77 -17.64 -12.37
CA GLY A 68 2.29 -17.54 -10.99
C GLY A 68 3.07 -18.77 -10.56
N THR A 69 2.55 -19.98 -10.88
CA THR A 69 3.24 -21.25 -10.60
C THR A 69 4.56 -21.32 -11.34
N MET A 70 4.57 -20.96 -12.64
CA MET A 70 5.80 -20.93 -13.44
C MET A 70 6.81 -19.92 -12.90
N ASN A 71 6.36 -18.71 -12.53
CA ASN A 71 7.23 -17.70 -11.95
C ASN A 71 7.91 -18.19 -10.67
N MET A 72 7.16 -18.79 -9.75
CA MET A 72 7.74 -19.34 -8.52
C MET A 72 8.78 -20.43 -8.81
N THR A 73 8.48 -21.33 -9.75
CA THR A 73 9.40 -22.40 -10.14
C THR A 73 10.68 -21.87 -10.80
N LEU A 74 10.57 -20.83 -11.64
CA LEU A 74 11.71 -20.17 -12.28
C LEU A 74 12.60 -19.40 -11.27
N HIS A 75 12.06 -19.09 -10.10
CA HIS A 75 12.78 -18.43 -9.00
C HIS A 75 13.09 -19.38 -7.84
N ASP A 76 13.41 -20.63 -8.18
CA ASP A 76 13.94 -21.66 -7.27
C ASP A 76 12.99 -22.13 -6.15
N VAL A 77 11.67 -21.91 -6.28
CA VAL A 77 10.67 -22.54 -5.42
C VAL A 77 10.02 -23.70 -6.15
N SER A 78 10.45 -24.93 -5.85
CA SER A 78 10.10 -26.11 -6.66
C SER A 78 8.63 -26.54 -6.54
N ASN A 79 8.02 -26.39 -5.37
CA ASN A 79 6.65 -26.84 -5.10
C ASN A 79 5.86 -25.77 -4.30
N PRO A 80 5.60 -24.59 -4.85
CA PRO A 80 4.81 -23.57 -4.18
C PRO A 80 3.38 -24.07 -3.95
N GLN A 81 2.78 -23.70 -2.82
CA GLN A 81 1.43 -24.08 -2.44
C GLN A 81 0.40 -23.14 -3.07
N ILE A 82 0.21 -23.26 -4.37
CA ILE A 82 -0.65 -22.37 -5.18
C ILE A 82 -1.94 -23.09 -5.55
N TYR A 83 -3.08 -22.45 -5.29
CA TYR A 83 -4.40 -23.07 -5.43
C TYR A 83 -5.34 -22.23 -6.29
N TYR A 84 -6.08 -22.91 -7.18
CA TYR A 84 -7.26 -22.35 -7.83
C TYR A 84 -8.38 -22.22 -6.80
N LYS A 85 -8.56 -21.01 -6.26
CA LYS A 85 -9.43 -20.82 -5.10
C LYS A 85 -9.86 -19.36 -4.98
N ASN A 86 -11.17 -19.15 -4.75
CA ASN A 86 -11.65 -17.83 -4.34
C ASN A 86 -11.43 -17.65 -2.84
N SER A 87 -10.57 -16.72 -2.50
CA SER A 87 -10.17 -16.46 -1.11
C SER A 87 -11.31 -15.96 -0.21
N LEU A 88 -12.36 -15.37 -0.79
CA LEU A 88 -13.45 -14.73 -0.06
C LEU A 88 -14.68 -15.61 0.13
N THR A 89 -14.69 -16.84 -0.42
CA THR A 89 -15.80 -17.78 -0.28
C THR A 89 -15.56 -18.80 0.84
N ASP A 90 -16.58 -19.59 1.16
CA ASP A 90 -16.50 -20.67 2.16
C ASP A 90 -15.55 -21.81 1.77
N ASP A 91 -15.05 -21.84 0.52
CA ASP A 91 -13.99 -22.77 0.11
C ASP A 91 -12.67 -22.46 0.81
N ASN A 92 -12.48 -21.21 1.22
CA ASN A 92 -11.33 -20.79 1.99
C ASN A 92 -11.61 -20.83 3.48
N LYS A 93 -11.12 -21.89 4.15
CA LYS A 93 -11.25 -22.10 5.60
C LYS A 93 -9.97 -21.81 6.36
N ASP A 94 -9.00 -21.14 5.73
CA ASP A 94 -7.73 -20.84 6.38
C ASP A 94 -7.92 -19.81 7.51
N GLU A 95 -7.63 -20.23 8.73
CA GLU A 95 -7.69 -19.43 9.95
C GLU A 95 -6.39 -19.61 10.73
N PHE A 96 -5.83 -18.52 11.27
CA PHE A 96 -4.60 -18.54 12.08
C PHE A 96 -3.45 -19.37 11.48
N LYS A 97 -3.30 -19.32 10.17
CA LYS A 97 -2.39 -20.20 9.44
C LYS A 97 -1.09 -19.53 9.01
N TYR A 98 -1.13 -18.23 8.70
CA TYR A 98 -0.05 -17.54 8.04
C TYR A 98 0.68 -16.59 8.98
N ASP A 99 2.00 -16.48 8.79
CA ASP A 99 2.87 -15.57 9.53
C ASP A 99 3.04 -14.23 8.81
N LEU A 100 2.93 -14.24 7.48
CA LEU A 100 3.05 -13.04 6.66
C LEU A 100 2.05 -13.05 5.51
N ILE A 101 1.36 -11.94 5.34
CA ILE A 101 0.55 -11.63 4.16
C ILE A 101 1.18 -10.45 3.43
N LEU A 102 1.45 -10.66 2.14
CA LEU A 102 1.81 -9.60 1.19
C LEU A 102 0.80 -9.66 0.06
N ALA A 103 0.03 -8.59 -0.16
CA ALA A 103 -1.07 -8.66 -1.09
C ALA A 103 -1.32 -7.35 -1.83
N ASN A 104 -1.71 -7.48 -3.09
CA ASN A 104 -2.32 -6.43 -3.89
C ASN A 104 -3.68 -6.91 -4.40
N PRO A 105 -4.70 -6.94 -3.53
CA PRO A 105 -6.02 -7.41 -3.90
C PRO A 105 -6.70 -6.44 -4.89
N PRO A 106 -7.76 -6.88 -5.61
CA PRO A 106 -8.50 -6.02 -6.50
C PRO A 106 -9.08 -4.81 -5.75
N PHE A 107 -8.94 -3.61 -6.37
CA PHE A 107 -9.30 -2.32 -5.76
C PHE A 107 -10.80 -2.01 -5.79
N SER A 108 -11.57 -2.77 -6.52
CA SER A 108 -13.01 -2.61 -6.64
C SER A 108 -13.67 -3.93 -6.96
N GLY A 109 -14.90 -4.07 -6.56
CA GLY A 109 -15.72 -5.24 -6.80
C GLY A 109 -16.71 -5.46 -5.68
N SER A 110 -17.70 -6.26 -5.95
CA SER A 110 -18.64 -6.75 -4.95
C SER A 110 -18.92 -8.22 -5.22
N LEU A 111 -19.00 -8.99 -4.15
CA LEU A 111 -19.44 -10.37 -4.20
C LEU A 111 -20.92 -10.49 -3.86
N ASP A 112 -21.58 -11.50 -4.43
CA ASP A 112 -22.91 -11.85 -3.97
C ASP A 112 -22.84 -12.27 -2.49
N ALA A 113 -23.80 -11.80 -1.72
CA ALA A 113 -23.83 -12.10 -0.30
C ALA A 113 -23.96 -13.61 -0.01
N ASN A 114 -24.48 -14.40 -0.96
CA ASN A 114 -24.64 -15.85 -0.80
C ASN A 114 -23.32 -16.62 -0.99
N ASP A 115 -22.41 -16.08 -1.80
CA ASP A 115 -21.12 -16.70 -2.08
C ASP A 115 -20.04 -16.34 -1.04
N LEU A 116 -20.30 -15.32 -0.26
CA LEU A 116 -19.34 -14.77 0.68
C LEU A 116 -19.26 -15.59 1.98
N ALA A 117 -18.05 -15.93 2.39
CA ALA A 117 -17.80 -16.63 3.64
C ALA A 117 -18.41 -15.90 4.85
N LYS A 118 -19.20 -16.63 5.66
CA LYS A 118 -19.88 -16.06 6.82
C LYS A 118 -18.91 -15.44 7.83
N SER A 119 -17.78 -16.10 8.08
CA SER A 119 -16.74 -15.62 8.99
C SER A 119 -16.15 -14.25 8.62
N LEU A 120 -16.13 -13.89 7.31
CA LEU A 120 -15.71 -12.57 6.87
C LEU A 120 -16.77 -11.50 7.14
N LYS A 121 -18.06 -11.86 7.00
CA LYS A 121 -19.18 -10.95 7.32
C LYS A 121 -19.24 -10.62 8.80
N ASP A 122 -18.88 -11.58 9.64
CA ASP A 122 -18.85 -11.39 11.11
C ASP A 122 -17.78 -10.36 11.52
N ILE A 123 -16.64 -10.31 10.79
CA ILE A 123 -15.58 -9.30 10.99
C ILE A 123 -15.95 -7.97 10.36
N CYS A 124 -16.46 -7.99 9.12
CA CYS A 124 -16.82 -6.78 8.37
C CYS A 124 -18.14 -6.98 7.59
N PRO A 125 -19.23 -6.33 8.01
CA PRO A 125 -20.52 -6.43 7.33
C PRO A 125 -20.55 -5.58 6.05
N SER A 126 -19.80 -6.01 5.04
CA SER A 126 -19.67 -5.34 3.74
C SER A 126 -19.75 -6.35 2.59
N LYS A 127 -20.00 -5.83 1.38
CA LYS A 127 -19.86 -6.57 0.12
C LYS A 127 -18.65 -6.09 -0.69
N SER A 128 -18.01 -5.00 -0.26
CA SER A 128 -16.86 -4.41 -0.94
C SER A 128 -15.65 -5.31 -0.80
N THR A 129 -15.06 -5.71 -1.92
CA THR A 129 -13.95 -6.68 -1.95
C THR A 129 -12.74 -6.19 -1.16
N GLU A 130 -12.41 -4.90 -1.23
CA GLU A 130 -11.29 -4.30 -0.52
C GLU A 130 -11.41 -4.42 1.02
N LEU A 131 -12.62 -4.32 1.58
CA LEU A 131 -12.85 -4.51 3.01
C LEU A 131 -12.84 -5.99 3.39
N LEU A 132 -13.38 -6.84 2.52
CA LEU A 132 -13.43 -8.29 2.73
C LEU A 132 -12.03 -8.92 2.70
N PHE A 133 -11.12 -8.39 1.88
CA PHE A 133 -9.74 -8.83 1.92
C PHE A 133 -9.05 -8.48 3.25
N ILE A 134 -9.30 -7.32 3.83
CA ILE A 134 -8.77 -6.99 5.17
C ILE A 134 -9.37 -7.94 6.23
N ALA A 135 -10.67 -8.23 6.16
CA ALA A 135 -11.29 -9.21 7.05
C ALA A 135 -10.66 -10.61 6.88
N LEU A 136 -10.36 -11.01 5.64
CA LEU A 136 -9.64 -12.24 5.33
C LEU A 136 -8.23 -12.25 5.94
N PHE A 137 -7.48 -11.14 5.85
CA PHE A 137 -6.14 -11.05 6.46
C PHE A 137 -6.22 -11.23 7.97
N LEU A 138 -7.17 -10.56 8.61
CA LEU A 138 -7.41 -10.70 10.04
C LEU A 138 -7.77 -12.13 10.44
N ARG A 139 -8.59 -12.84 9.65
CA ARG A 139 -8.93 -14.24 9.90
C ARG A 139 -7.74 -15.17 9.73
N SER A 140 -6.98 -14.97 8.67
CA SER A 140 -5.98 -15.93 8.19
C SER A 140 -4.62 -15.83 8.88
N LEU A 141 -4.27 -14.66 9.43
CA LEU A 141 -3.02 -14.46 10.15
C LEU A 141 -3.03 -15.17 11.49
N LYS A 142 -1.90 -15.73 11.88
CA LYS A 142 -1.60 -16.12 13.26
C LYS A 142 -1.51 -14.88 14.15
N ILE A 143 -1.72 -15.04 15.46
CA ILE A 143 -1.36 -14.00 16.43
C ILE A 143 0.14 -13.78 16.36
N GLY A 144 0.58 -12.52 16.27
CA GLY A 144 1.96 -12.14 15.97
C GLY A 144 2.32 -12.13 14.48
N GLY A 145 1.41 -12.59 13.61
CA GLY A 145 1.56 -12.50 12.16
C GLY A 145 1.41 -11.06 11.66
N ARG A 146 1.90 -10.81 10.46
CA ARG A 146 2.04 -9.46 9.88
C ARG A 146 1.38 -9.37 8.51
N CYS A 147 0.87 -8.19 8.21
CA CYS A 147 0.33 -7.89 6.90
C CYS A 147 0.95 -6.60 6.34
N ALA A 148 1.32 -6.63 5.07
CA ALA A 148 1.50 -5.43 4.26
C ALA A 148 0.65 -5.58 2.99
N SER A 149 -0.33 -4.71 2.83
CA SER A 149 -1.25 -4.79 1.69
C SER A 149 -1.49 -3.44 1.06
N ILE A 150 -1.56 -3.45 -0.26
CA ILE A 150 -2.04 -2.31 -1.04
C ILE A 150 -3.56 -2.27 -0.93
N VAL A 151 -4.09 -1.09 -0.65
CA VAL A 151 -5.53 -0.85 -0.58
C VAL A 151 -5.88 0.45 -1.30
N PRO A 152 -7.08 0.59 -1.88
CA PRO A 152 -7.55 1.89 -2.36
C PRO A 152 -7.64 2.87 -1.19
N VAL A 153 -7.32 4.14 -1.45
CA VAL A 153 -7.33 5.19 -0.41
C VAL A 153 -8.70 5.33 0.27
N GLY A 154 -9.77 4.86 -0.37
CA GLY A 154 -11.11 4.75 0.21
C GLY A 154 -11.14 4.00 1.54
N VAL A 155 -10.32 2.96 1.69
CA VAL A 155 -10.23 2.18 2.94
C VAL A 155 -9.83 3.07 4.12
N VAL A 156 -8.90 3.99 3.91
CA VAL A 156 -8.36 4.85 4.97
C VAL A 156 -9.15 6.14 5.17
N ASN A 157 -9.90 6.62 4.16
CA ASN A 157 -10.54 7.95 4.22
C ASN A 157 -12.07 7.97 4.07
N ASN A 158 -12.73 6.89 3.61
CA ASN A 158 -14.19 6.88 3.42
C ASN A 158 -14.93 7.04 4.75
N THR A 159 -15.82 8.05 4.81
CA THR A 159 -16.65 8.34 5.98
C THR A 159 -18.14 8.09 5.74
N ASN A 160 -18.54 7.78 4.52
CA ASN A 160 -19.93 7.64 4.13
C ASN A 160 -20.53 6.29 4.55
N GLU A 161 -19.69 5.25 4.60
CA GLU A 161 -20.13 3.90 4.92
C GLU A 161 -19.52 3.41 6.24
N LYS A 162 -20.36 2.94 7.14
CA LYS A 162 -19.95 2.46 8.47
C LYS A 162 -18.94 1.32 8.42
N ALA A 163 -19.01 0.46 7.41
CA ALA A 163 -18.12 -0.69 7.27
C ALA A 163 -16.64 -0.29 7.22
N TYR A 164 -16.29 0.80 6.53
CA TYR A 164 -14.91 1.32 6.52
C TYR A 164 -14.44 1.77 7.91
N THR A 165 -15.32 2.40 8.67
CA THR A 165 -14.99 2.80 10.05
C THR A 165 -14.82 1.59 10.96
N ILE A 166 -15.64 0.53 10.80
CA ILE A 166 -15.52 -0.72 11.56
C ILE A 166 -14.14 -1.35 11.31
N ILE A 167 -13.70 -1.48 10.07
CA ILE A 167 -12.39 -2.06 9.75
C ILE A 167 -11.25 -1.20 10.28
N ARG A 168 -11.30 0.13 10.13
CA ARG A 168 -10.25 1.00 10.69
C ARG A 168 -10.19 0.93 12.20
N LYS A 169 -11.36 0.89 12.84
CA LYS A 169 -11.44 0.70 14.31
C LYS A 169 -10.85 -0.65 14.72
N GLU A 170 -11.17 -1.72 14.01
CA GLU A 170 -10.61 -3.04 14.26
C GLU A 170 -9.07 -3.02 14.19
N LEU A 171 -8.49 -2.43 13.11
CA LEU A 171 -7.04 -2.33 12.95
C LEU A 171 -6.35 -1.48 14.03
N VAL A 172 -7.01 -0.43 14.54
CA VAL A 172 -6.43 0.50 15.51
C VAL A 172 -6.63 0.02 16.95
N GLU A 173 -7.81 -0.51 17.27
CA GLU A 173 -8.15 -0.89 18.65
C GLU A 173 -7.70 -2.29 19.03
N ASN A 174 -7.93 -3.26 18.14
CA ASN A 174 -7.74 -4.68 18.44
C ASN A 174 -6.44 -5.23 17.88
N GLN A 175 -5.87 -4.56 16.87
CA GLN A 175 -4.60 -4.94 16.25
C GLN A 175 -3.52 -3.88 16.51
N ARG A 176 -2.33 -4.07 15.93
CA ARG A 176 -1.28 -3.07 15.95
C ARG A 176 -1.10 -2.50 14.54
N LEU A 177 -1.81 -1.42 14.22
CA LEU A 177 -1.56 -0.67 12.98
C LEU A 177 -0.23 0.08 13.10
N ARG A 178 0.74 -0.27 12.26
CA ARG A 178 2.11 0.27 12.34
C ARG A 178 2.33 1.46 11.43
N ALA A 179 1.88 1.35 10.18
CA ALA A 179 2.17 2.35 9.17
C ALA A 179 1.12 2.42 8.08
N ILE A 180 1.01 3.59 7.46
CA ILE A 180 0.27 3.82 6.22
C ILE A 180 1.16 4.64 5.29
N ILE A 181 1.45 4.09 4.10
CA ILE A 181 2.22 4.77 3.06
C ILE A 181 1.24 5.14 1.95
N TYR A 182 0.99 6.43 1.77
CA TYR A 182 0.10 6.94 0.73
C TYR A 182 0.88 7.05 -0.58
N MET A 183 0.36 6.42 -1.62
CA MET A 183 0.95 6.46 -2.94
C MET A 183 0.22 7.45 -3.85
N PRO A 184 0.90 8.14 -4.75
CA PRO A 184 0.25 9.06 -5.67
C PRO A 184 -0.63 8.29 -6.68
N SER A 185 -1.69 8.96 -7.19
CA SER A 185 -2.44 8.40 -8.32
C SER A 185 -1.51 8.23 -9.52
N GLY A 186 -1.70 7.12 -10.26
CA GLY A 186 -0.88 6.82 -11.43
C GLY A 186 0.22 5.78 -11.20
N VAL A 187 0.52 5.38 -9.96
CA VAL A 187 1.48 4.30 -9.68
C VAL A 187 1.10 2.99 -10.40
N PHE A 188 -0.20 2.71 -10.53
CA PHE A 188 -0.70 1.50 -11.18
C PHE A 188 -1.18 1.70 -12.62
N LYS A 189 -0.86 2.83 -13.24
CA LYS A 189 -1.15 3.03 -14.66
C LYS A 189 -0.31 2.09 -15.54
N PRO A 190 -0.82 1.64 -16.68
CA PRO A 190 -2.11 1.98 -17.28
C PRO A 190 -3.31 1.21 -16.71
N TYR A 191 -3.12 0.29 -15.77
CA TYR A 191 -4.20 -0.60 -15.27
C TYR A 191 -5.22 0.12 -14.40
N SER A 192 -4.77 1.05 -13.56
CA SER A 192 -5.64 1.80 -12.65
C SER A 192 -5.09 3.20 -12.38
N GLY A 193 -5.99 4.20 -12.38
CA GLY A 193 -5.69 5.57 -11.91
C GLY A 193 -6.08 5.82 -10.46
N VAL A 194 -6.55 4.80 -9.74
CA VAL A 194 -7.00 4.92 -8.35
C VAL A 194 -5.83 5.24 -7.44
N GLN A 195 -6.01 6.21 -6.57
CA GLN A 195 -5.05 6.49 -5.51
C GLN A 195 -5.10 5.38 -4.47
N THR A 196 -3.94 4.89 -4.07
CA THR A 196 -3.80 3.74 -3.17
C THR A 196 -2.92 4.08 -1.97
N ALA A 197 -2.95 3.21 -0.98
CA ALA A 197 -2.06 3.25 0.17
C ALA A 197 -1.59 1.83 0.51
N ILE A 198 -0.42 1.72 1.12
CA ILE A 198 0.02 0.47 1.74
C ILE A 198 -0.32 0.56 3.23
N ILE A 199 -1.09 -0.39 3.74
CA ILE A 199 -1.31 -0.56 5.17
C ILE A 199 -0.39 -1.66 5.71
N ILE A 200 0.24 -1.40 6.86
CA ILE A 200 1.11 -2.37 7.55
C ILE A 200 0.62 -2.53 8.97
N PHE A 201 0.28 -3.76 9.34
CA PHE A 201 -0.17 -4.08 10.71
C PHE A 201 0.30 -5.45 11.17
N ASP A 202 0.37 -5.61 12.50
CA ASP A 202 0.59 -6.89 13.17
C ASP A 202 -0.73 -7.36 13.77
N LYS A 203 -1.06 -8.65 13.63
CA LYS A 203 -2.23 -9.24 14.27
C LYS A 203 -1.93 -9.54 15.73
N THR A 204 -2.63 -8.91 16.65
CA THR A 204 -2.40 -9.02 18.09
C THR A 204 -3.64 -9.49 18.87
N GLU A 205 -4.84 -9.12 18.44
CA GLU A 205 -6.15 -9.32 19.12
C GLU A 205 -6.26 -8.66 20.52
N ASN A 206 -5.20 -8.01 20.98
CA ASN A 206 -5.16 -7.33 22.28
C ASN A 206 -4.77 -5.83 22.12
N GLY A 207 -4.90 -5.28 20.92
CA GLY A 207 -4.46 -3.92 20.60
C GLY A 207 -2.95 -3.79 20.45
N GLY A 208 -2.42 -2.62 20.76
CA GLY A 208 -0.97 -2.34 20.65
C GLY A 208 -0.63 -1.21 19.68
N THR A 209 -1.65 -0.53 19.14
CA THR A 209 -1.46 0.71 18.40
C THR A 209 -1.36 1.87 19.40
N ASP A 210 -0.16 2.40 19.58
CA ASP A 210 0.06 3.65 20.33
C ASP A 210 0.17 4.85 19.38
N LYS A 211 0.88 4.64 18.28
CA LYS A 211 1.10 5.62 17.21
C LYS A 211 1.19 4.91 15.87
N VAL A 212 0.85 5.60 14.80
CA VAL A 212 0.90 5.11 13.41
C VAL A 212 1.82 6.00 12.61
N TRP A 213 2.78 5.40 11.91
CA TRP A 213 3.67 6.12 11.01
C TRP A 213 2.97 6.37 9.68
N LEU A 214 2.92 7.62 9.27
CA LEU A 214 2.39 8.04 7.97
C LEU A 214 3.53 8.47 7.06
N TYR A 215 3.45 8.10 5.79
CA TYR A 215 4.38 8.56 4.76
C TYR A 215 3.60 9.01 3.52
N ASN A 216 3.90 10.22 3.05
CA ASN A 216 3.36 10.76 1.81
C ASN A 216 4.35 10.54 0.66
N MET A 217 4.18 9.46 -0.08
CA MET A 217 5.00 9.14 -1.25
C MET A 217 4.56 10.01 -2.44
N GLU A 218 5.51 10.62 -3.11
CA GLU A 218 5.29 11.49 -4.28
C GLU A 218 5.78 10.86 -5.57
N ALA A 219 6.78 9.96 -5.50
CA ALA A 219 7.37 9.33 -6.68
C ALA A 219 7.87 7.91 -6.38
N ASP A 220 7.75 7.02 -7.36
CA ASP A 220 8.15 5.61 -7.28
C ASP A 220 9.28 5.25 -8.28
N GLY A 221 9.95 6.24 -8.85
CA GLY A 221 10.99 6.02 -9.88
C GLY A 221 10.45 5.98 -11.31
N PHE A 222 9.13 6.16 -11.48
CA PHE A 222 8.49 6.18 -12.81
C PHE A 222 7.58 7.39 -12.97
N SER A 223 7.33 7.78 -14.21
CA SER A 223 6.33 8.82 -14.52
C SER A 223 4.93 8.33 -14.15
N LEU A 224 4.09 9.24 -13.67
CA LEU A 224 2.71 8.93 -13.23
C LEU A 224 1.69 8.97 -14.38
N ASP A 225 2.16 8.92 -15.61
CA ASP A 225 1.36 8.80 -16.84
C ASP A 225 1.25 7.33 -17.31
N ASP A 226 0.51 7.09 -18.37
CA ASP A 226 0.27 5.73 -18.89
C ASP A 226 1.52 5.04 -19.46
N LYS A 227 2.59 5.80 -19.74
CA LYS A 227 3.83 5.26 -20.31
C LYS A 227 4.77 4.70 -19.24
N ARG A 228 4.67 5.18 -18.01
CA ARG A 228 5.49 4.71 -16.87
C ARG A 228 6.98 4.68 -17.20
N ASN A 229 7.50 5.79 -17.78
CA ASN A 229 8.92 5.92 -18.07
C ASN A 229 9.72 6.10 -16.77
N GLU A 230 10.93 5.54 -16.72
CA GLU A 230 11.84 5.73 -15.59
C GLU A 230 12.18 7.21 -15.39
N VAL A 231 12.14 7.65 -14.12
CA VAL A 231 12.51 9.01 -13.70
C VAL A 231 13.42 8.93 -12.46
N LYS A 232 14.20 9.98 -12.22
CA LYS A 232 15.15 10.00 -11.10
C LYS A 232 14.48 10.12 -9.72
N SER A 233 13.28 10.71 -9.67
CA SER A 233 12.56 10.89 -8.41
C SER A 233 11.98 9.56 -7.95
N ASN A 234 12.44 9.08 -6.79
CA ASN A 234 12.05 7.79 -6.22
C ASN A 234 12.12 7.85 -4.69
N ASP A 235 10.97 7.75 -4.04
CA ASP A 235 10.86 7.79 -2.57
C ASP A 235 11.00 6.38 -1.93
N ILE A 236 11.00 5.30 -2.73
CA ILE A 236 11.03 3.93 -2.18
C ILE A 236 12.26 3.67 -1.29
N PRO A 237 13.49 4.05 -1.67
CA PRO A 237 14.65 3.88 -0.80
C PRO A 237 14.53 4.64 0.53
N ASP A 238 13.99 5.88 0.50
CA ASP A 238 13.76 6.69 1.70
C ASP A 238 12.70 6.06 2.62
N ILE A 239 11.62 5.51 2.04
CA ILE A 239 10.58 4.78 2.78
C ILE A 239 11.18 3.58 3.52
N ILE A 240 11.99 2.78 2.84
CA ILE A 240 12.63 1.58 3.41
C ILE A 240 13.57 1.98 4.55
N GLU A 241 14.46 2.95 4.32
CA GLU A 241 15.41 3.41 5.33
C GLU A 241 14.69 3.93 6.58
N ARG A 242 13.66 4.75 6.41
CA ARG A 242 12.88 5.32 7.53
C ARG A 242 12.08 4.27 8.26
N PHE A 243 11.40 3.38 7.55
CA PHE A 243 10.62 2.32 8.17
C PHE A 243 11.47 1.34 8.98
N GLN A 244 12.73 1.15 8.58
CA GLN A 244 13.71 0.37 9.35
C GLN A 244 14.26 1.10 10.57
N ASN A 245 14.12 2.43 10.64
CA ASN A 245 14.66 3.29 11.70
C ASN A 245 13.57 4.18 12.31
N LEU A 246 12.42 3.61 12.66
CA LEU A 246 11.26 4.37 13.15
C LEU A 246 11.54 5.21 14.40
N ASP A 247 12.51 4.82 15.23
CA ASP A 247 12.94 5.58 16.41
C ASP A 247 13.42 7.01 16.02
N LYS A 248 14.04 7.16 14.84
CA LYS A 248 14.51 8.46 14.34
C LYS A 248 13.38 9.32 13.79
N GLU A 249 12.22 8.74 13.52
CA GLU A 249 11.04 9.44 13.01
C GLU A 249 10.24 10.15 14.13
N GLU A 250 10.54 9.90 15.40
CA GLU A 250 9.81 10.49 16.54
C GLU A 250 9.92 12.01 16.65
N SER A 251 11.02 12.59 16.15
CA SER A 251 11.23 14.04 16.14
C SER A 251 10.56 14.76 14.97
N ARG A 252 10.01 14.01 14.01
CA ARG A 252 9.42 14.58 12.79
C ARG A 252 8.03 15.13 13.04
N THR A 253 7.71 16.16 12.28
CA THR A 253 6.47 16.90 12.42
C THR A 253 5.52 16.69 11.24
N PRO A 254 4.23 16.99 11.39
CA PRO A 254 3.24 16.89 10.31
C PRO A 254 3.52 17.77 9.06
N TYR A 255 4.53 18.61 9.07
CA TYR A 255 4.95 19.41 7.90
C TYR A 255 5.86 18.62 6.95
N GLU A 256 6.36 17.47 7.37
CA GLU A 256 7.31 16.65 6.62
C GLU A 256 6.59 15.53 5.87
N LYS A 257 7.32 14.83 4.97
CA LYS A 257 6.78 13.69 4.19
C LYS A 257 6.36 12.53 5.08
N SER A 258 7.06 12.32 6.21
CA SER A 258 6.74 11.26 7.16
C SER A 258 6.67 11.80 8.58
N PHE A 259 5.76 11.27 9.37
CA PHE A 259 5.56 11.64 10.78
C PHE A 259 4.66 10.61 11.46
N PHE A 260 4.65 10.65 12.79
CA PHE A 260 3.72 9.86 13.60
C PHE A 260 2.44 10.62 13.92
N ILE A 261 1.33 9.88 13.95
CA ILE A 261 0.08 10.30 14.59
C ILE A 261 -0.19 9.37 15.79
N THR A 262 -0.75 9.92 16.86
CA THR A 262 -1.09 9.15 18.04
C THR A 262 -2.43 8.40 17.87
N LYS A 263 -2.62 7.33 18.62
CA LYS A 263 -3.94 6.67 18.69
C LYS A 263 -5.04 7.64 19.10
N GLN A 264 -4.75 8.57 20.02
CA GLN A 264 -5.73 9.58 20.46
C GLN A 264 -6.15 10.49 19.29
N ASP A 265 -5.20 10.96 18.48
CA ASP A 265 -5.51 11.76 17.28
C ASP A 265 -6.43 11.00 16.32
N ILE A 266 -6.23 9.67 16.18
CA ILE A 266 -7.07 8.83 15.31
C ILE A 266 -8.48 8.72 15.87
N VAL A 267 -8.61 8.49 17.17
CA VAL A 267 -9.92 8.40 17.85
C VAL A 267 -10.68 9.72 17.75
N ASP A 268 -10.03 10.83 18.03
CA ASP A 268 -10.61 12.19 17.97
C ASP A 268 -11.07 12.55 16.54
N ASN A 269 -10.45 11.95 15.54
CA ASN A 269 -10.85 12.06 14.13
C ASN A 269 -11.77 10.93 13.64
N ASN A 270 -12.48 10.24 14.55
CA ASN A 270 -13.44 9.16 14.23
C ASN A 270 -12.84 8.05 13.36
N TYR A 271 -11.61 7.66 13.66
CA TYR A 271 -10.84 6.63 12.92
C TYR A 271 -10.63 6.95 11.43
N VAL A 272 -10.75 8.20 11.04
CA VAL A 272 -10.39 8.63 9.68
C VAL A 272 -8.88 8.74 9.59
N LEU A 273 -8.30 7.93 8.70
CA LEU A 273 -6.86 7.86 8.50
C LEU A 273 -6.43 8.61 7.23
N SER A 274 -7.15 9.65 6.83
CA SER A 274 -6.79 10.46 5.67
C SER A 274 -5.57 11.31 5.93
N LEU A 275 -4.55 11.23 5.07
CA LEU A 275 -3.33 12.02 5.17
C LEU A 275 -3.62 13.53 5.34
N ASN A 276 -4.59 14.06 4.60
CA ASN A 276 -4.97 15.48 4.64
C ASN A 276 -5.52 15.95 5.99
N LYS A 277 -5.92 15.03 6.88
CA LYS A 277 -6.36 15.36 8.24
C LYS A 277 -5.19 15.68 9.16
N TYR A 278 -4.04 15.08 8.90
CA TYR A 278 -2.89 15.10 9.82
C TYR A 278 -1.72 15.88 9.23
N GLN A 279 -1.45 15.75 7.93
CA GLN A 279 -0.35 16.48 7.29
C GLN A 279 -0.70 17.96 7.19
N LYS A 280 0.24 18.80 7.65
CA LYS A 280 0.16 20.26 7.57
C LYS A 280 1.00 20.74 6.38
N LYS A 281 0.52 21.75 5.68
CA LYS A 281 1.28 22.42 4.63
C LYS A 281 1.69 23.80 5.13
N GLU A 282 2.95 24.14 4.93
CA GLU A 282 3.36 25.54 5.13
C GLU A 282 2.61 26.41 4.12
N ILE A 283 1.82 27.31 4.63
CA ILE A 283 1.19 28.34 3.78
C ILE A 283 2.27 29.39 3.55
N VAL A 284 3.09 29.19 2.52
CA VAL A 284 3.94 30.26 2.01
C VAL A 284 3.00 31.32 1.43
N LYS A 285 2.81 32.44 2.14
CA LYS A 285 2.11 33.58 1.58
C LYS A 285 2.91 34.03 0.35
N LYS A 286 2.42 33.72 -0.83
CA LYS A 286 2.93 34.36 -2.05
C LYS A 286 2.62 35.84 -1.94
N GLU A 287 3.66 36.66 -1.82
CA GLU A 287 3.52 38.07 -2.05
C GLU A 287 3.26 38.27 -3.54
N TYR A 288 2.01 38.59 -3.83
CA TYR A 288 1.62 38.97 -5.19
C TYR A 288 2.03 40.41 -5.43
N ARG A 289 2.52 40.72 -6.64
CA ARG A 289 2.77 42.11 -7.03
C ARG A 289 1.47 42.90 -6.86
N PRO A 290 1.56 44.16 -6.41
CA PRO A 290 0.40 45.04 -6.29
C PRO A 290 -0.42 45.06 -7.60
N THR A 291 -1.73 45.04 -7.50
CA THR A 291 -2.63 45.00 -8.68
C THR A 291 -2.33 46.16 -9.65
N ALA A 292 -1.94 47.33 -9.12
CA ALA A 292 -1.55 48.48 -9.92
C ALA A 292 -0.30 48.25 -10.79
N GLU A 293 0.70 47.51 -10.30
CA GLU A 293 1.87 47.11 -11.08
C GLU A 293 1.56 46.11 -12.16
N ILE A 294 0.67 45.14 -11.86
CA ILE A 294 0.22 44.19 -12.83
C ILE A 294 -0.56 44.87 -13.96
N LEU A 295 -1.49 45.77 -13.63
CA LEU A 295 -2.23 46.56 -14.58
C LEU A 295 -1.33 47.45 -15.44
N LYS A 296 -0.32 48.08 -14.85
CA LYS A 296 0.68 48.85 -15.60
C LYS A 296 1.43 47.96 -16.60
N SER A 297 1.91 46.79 -16.16
CA SER A 297 2.60 45.83 -17.05
C SER A 297 1.71 45.33 -18.21
N ILE A 298 0.43 45.13 -17.96
CA ILE A 298 -0.53 44.76 -19.03
C ILE A 298 -0.67 45.88 -20.04
N ASN A 299 -0.83 47.13 -19.58
CA ASN A 299 -0.98 48.28 -20.45
C ASN A 299 0.30 48.55 -21.30
N ASP A 300 1.50 48.39 -20.70
CA ASP A 300 2.75 48.52 -21.40
C ASP A 300 2.91 47.45 -22.50
N LEU A 301 2.50 46.20 -22.22
CA LEU A 301 2.49 45.10 -23.19
C LEU A 301 1.47 45.35 -24.32
N GLU A 302 0.32 45.92 -24.00
CA GLU A 302 -0.72 46.26 -25.00
C GLU A 302 -0.24 47.36 -25.95
N ILE A 303 0.49 48.36 -25.46
CA ILE A 303 1.11 49.40 -26.29
C ILE A 303 2.14 48.77 -27.23
N GLN A 304 3.05 47.93 -26.71
CA GLN A 304 4.04 47.25 -27.54
C GLN A 304 3.42 46.36 -28.60
N PHE A 305 2.37 45.63 -28.26
CA PHE A 305 1.61 44.80 -29.19
C PHE A 305 1.03 45.65 -30.33
N ASN A 306 0.41 46.78 -30.02
CA ASN A 306 -0.21 47.66 -31.02
C ASN A 306 0.88 48.29 -31.91
N GLU A 307 2.05 48.67 -31.38
CA GLU A 307 3.19 49.17 -32.18
C GLU A 307 3.67 48.11 -33.16
N LEU A 308 3.92 46.87 -32.72
CA LEU A 308 4.34 45.75 -33.57
C LEU A 308 3.30 45.40 -34.63
N MET A 309 2.02 45.41 -34.29
CA MET A 309 0.94 45.20 -35.25
C MET A 309 0.88 46.33 -36.32
N GLY A 310 1.18 47.56 -35.90
CA GLY A 310 1.30 48.70 -36.79
C GLY A 310 2.48 48.59 -37.79
N GLU A 311 3.62 48.03 -37.33
CA GLU A 311 4.77 47.76 -38.20
C GLU A 311 4.51 46.62 -39.21
N ILE A 312 3.89 45.55 -38.79
CA ILE A 312 3.49 44.42 -39.66
C ILE A 312 2.53 44.92 -40.75
N SER A 313 1.53 45.74 -40.34
CA SER A 313 0.55 46.29 -41.28
C SER A 313 1.19 47.24 -42.34
N LYS A 314 2.32 47.88 -42.03
CA LYS A 314 3.08 48.72 -42.97
C LYS A 314 4.02 47.94 -43.86
N GLY A 315 4.52 46.77 -43.41
CA GLY A 315 5.43 45.92 -44.18
C GLY A 315 4.74 44.97 -45.18
N THR A 316 3.41 44.95 -45.22
CA THR A 316 2.57 44.12 -46.12
C THR A 316 2.00 44.91 -47.30
N LYS A 317 2.60 46.04 -47.62
CA LYS A 317 2.26 46.81 -48.86
C LYS A 317 3.35 46.64 -49.91
#